data_86b842931d65eb77d1334d7354170622
#
_entry.id   86b842931d65eb77d1334d7354170622
#
_cell.length_a   1.000
_cell.length_b   1.000
_cell.length_c   1.000
_cell.angle_alpha   90.00
_cell.angle_beta   90.00
_cell.angle_gamma   90.00
#
_symmetry.space_group_name_H-M   'P 1'
#
loop_
_entity.id
_entity.type
_entity.pdbx_description
1 polymer ?
#
loop_
_entity_poly.entity_id
_entity_poly.type
_entity_poly.pdbx_seq_one_letter_code
_entity_poly.pdbx_strand_id
1 'polypeptide(L)'
;MPKFITIGYGDKDGYERTEKSARDRAHDQDKTLRREGALIGIAGAAVQVRNPDAAGVAVTNGPYTVSKLPVAGFAIIDAVDLADAIAKVSRVPCAVTHGVVEVWPLIEAV
;
A
#
# COMPACT_ATOMS: atom_id res chain seq x y z
N MET A 1 -6.71 -18.12 4.43
CA MET A 1 -5.78 -17.25 5.18
C MET A 1 -6.35 -15.86 5.36
N PRO A 2 -6.12 -15.23 6.49
CA PRO A 2 -6.49 -13.82 6.66
C PRO A 2 -5.85 -12.93 5.60
N LYS A 3 -6.60 -11.91 5.19
CA LYS A 3 -6.12 -10.93 4.21
C LYS A 3 -5.85 -9.59 4.88
N PHE A 4 -4.87 -8.91 4.34
CA PHE A 4 -4.47 -7.58 4.80
C PHE A 4 -4.38 -6.65 3.61
N ILE A 5 -4.91 -5.44 3.78
CA ILE A 5 -4.76 -4.38 2.79
C ILE A 5 -3.59 -3.53 3.24
N THR A 6 -2.68 -3.23 2.32
CA THR A 6 -1.55 -2.36 2.63
C THR A 6 -1.59 -1.12 1.76
N ILE A 7 -1.23 0.01 2.33
CA ILE A 7 -1.10 1.28 1.63
C ILE A 7 0.34 1.73 1.80
N GLY A 8 1.05 1.86 0.69
CA GLY A 8 2.43 2.35 0.68
C GLY A 8 2.46 3.84 0.40
N TYR A 9 3.20 4.58 1.22
CA TYR A 9 3.45 6.01 1.07
C TYR A 9 4.94 6.20 0.82
N GLY A 10 5.29 7.00 -0.17
CA GLY A 10 6.69 7.25 -0.48
C GLY A 10 6.83 8.26 -1.59
N ASP A 11 8.05 8.77 -1.77
CA ASP A 11 8.35 9.72 -2.82
C ASP A 11 9.68 9.39 -3.50
N LYS A 12 9.95 10.14 -4.57
CA LYS A 12 11.16 9.98 -5.37
C LYS A 12 12.43 10.26 -4.56
N ASP A 13 12.41 11.25 -3.68
CA ASP A 13 13.56 11.59 -2.85
C ASP A 13 13.96 10.44 -1.93
N GLY A 14 13.02 9.87 -1.21
CA GLY A 14 13.26 8.70 -0.35
C GLY A 14 13.80 7.51 -1.14
N TYR A 15 13.24 7.27 -2.32
CA TYR A 15 13.69 6.21 -3.21
C TYR A 15 15.14 6.42 -3.66
N GLU A 16 15.46 7.61 -4.15
CA GLU A 16 16.78 7.91 -4.71
C GLU A 16 17.90 7.91 -3.68
N ARG A 17 17.62 8.32 -2.44
CA ARG A 17 18.65 8.31 -1.37
C ARG A 17 18.82 6.94 -0.70
N THR A 18 18.07 5.94 -1.13
CA THR A 18 18.25 4.56 -0.69
C THR A 18 19.25 3.86 -1.60
N GLU A 19 20.18 3.09 -1.04
CA GLU A 19 21.17 2.36 -1.83
C GLU A 19 20.50 1.39 -2.80
N LYS A 20 21.06 1.27 -4.00
CA LYS A 20 20.53 0.40 -5.05
C LYS A 20 20.35 -1.04 -4.59
N SER A 21 21.30 -1.58 -3.82
CA SER A 21 21.21 -2.97 -3.33
C SER A 21 20.00 -3.18 -2.42
N ALA A 22 19.70 -2.19 -1.57
CA ALA A 22 18.52 -2.24 -0.71
C ALA A 22 17.22 -2.13 -1.52
N ARG A 23 17.19 -1.24 -2.53
CA ARG A 23 16.04 -1.12 -3.44
C ARG A 23 15.80 -2.41 -4.21
N ASP A 24 16.85 -3.02 -4.73
CA ASP A 24 16.75 -4.27 -5.49
C ASP A 24 16.17 -5.39 -4.63
N ARG A 25 16.64 -5.52 -3.38
CA ARG A 25 16.08 -6.51 -2.44
C ARG A 25 14.61 -6.24 -2.13
N ALA A 26 14.22 -4.96 -2.03
CA ALA A 26 12.83 -4.60 -1.79
C ALA A 26 11.93 -4.96 -2.98
N HIS A 27 12.39 -4.72 -4.20
CA HIS A 27 11.66 -5.16 -5.39
C HIS A 27 11.57 -6.68 -5.48
N ASP A 28 12.61 -7.39 -5.06
CA ASP A 28 12.57 -8.86 -4.98
C ASP A 28 11.53 -9.34 -3.97
N GLN A 29 11.34 -8.63 -2.88
CA GLN A 29 10.30 -8.94 -1.90
C GLN A 29 8.90 -8.80 -2.53
N ASP A 30 8.65 -7.77 -3.32
CA ASP A 30 7.39 -7.64 -4.05
C ASP A 30 7.16 -8.84 -4.98
N LYS A 31 8.19 -9.27 -5.69
CA LYS A 31 8.10 -10.46 -6.55
C LYS A 31 7.78 -11.72 -5.76
N THR A 32 8.38 -11.88 -4.60
CA THR A 32 8.11 -13.01 -3.70
C THR A 32 6.66 -12.99 -3.25
N LEU A 33 6.15 -11.84 -2.82
CA LEU A 33 4.76 -11.70 -2.40
C LEU A 33 3.78 -12.00 -3.54
N ARG A 34 4.08 -11.55 -4.76
CA ARG A 34 3.26 -11.86 -5.94
C ARG A 34 3.22 -13.37 -6.21
N ARG A 35 4.35 -14.06 -6.09
CA ARG A 35 4.39 -15.52 -6.23
C ARG A 35 3.55 -16.22 -5.16
N GLU A 36 3.41 -15.61 -3.99
CA GLU A 36 2.58 -16.11 -2.89
C GLU A 36 1.09 -15.72 -3.03
N GLY A 37 0.73 -15.04 -4.10
CA GLY A 37 -0.65 -14.69 -4.39
C GLY A 37 -1.05 -13.25 -4.06
N ALA A 38 -0.10 -12.40 -3.66
CA ALA A 38 -0.41 -10.99 -3.39
C ALA A 38 -0.78 -10.25 -4.66
N LEU A 39 -1.76 -9.37 -4.55
CA LEU A 39 -2.09 -8.38 -5.58
C LEU A 39 -1.41 -7.08 -5.20
N ILE A 40 -0.48 -6.62 -6.02
CA ILE A 40 0.33 -5.42 -5.74
C ILE A 40 0.25 -4.49 -6.95
N GLY A 41 0.04 -3.22 -6.70
CA GLY A 41 -0.01 -2.23 -7.77
C GLY A 41 0.36 -0.84 -7.32
N ILE A 42 0.70 -0.01 -8.30
CA ILE A 42 1.02 1.42 -8.11
C ILE A 42 -0.30 2.19 -8.08
N ALA A 43 -0.38 3.18 -7.18
CA ALA A 43 -1.55 4.04 -7.09
C ALA A 43 -1.62 5.01 -8.29
N GLY A 44 -2.77 5.04 -8.94
CA GLY A 44 -3.08 6.10 -9.89
C GLY A 44 -3.65 7.33 -9.18
N ALA A 45 -4.25 8.24 -9.95
CA ALA A 45 -4.87 9.44 -9.40
C ALA A 45 -6.17 9.09 -8.66
N ALA A 46 -6.30 9.56 -7.44
CA ALA A 46 -7.48 9.33 -6.62
C ALA A 46 -8.61 10.29 -6.99
N VAL A 47 -9.84 9.83 -6.79
CA VAL A 47 -11.03 10.69 -6.77
C VAL A 47 -11.84 10.38 -5.51
N GLN A 48 -12.57 11.37 -5.04
CA GLN A 48 -13.50 11.24 -3.92
C GLN A 48 -14.93 11.21 -4.45
N VAL A 49 -15.72 10.32 -3.92
CA VAL A 49 -17.13 10.18 -4.35
C VAL A 49 -18.03 10.39 -3.14
N ARG A 50 -19.03 11.23 -3.28
CA ARG A 50 -20.09 11.46 -2.30
C ARG A 50 -21.45 11.31 -2.97
N ASN A 51 -22.37 10.74 -2.26
CA ASN A 51 -23.74 10.59 -2.73
C ASN A 51 -24.70 10.57 -1.52
N PRO A 52 -24.80 11.70 -0.79
CA PRO A 52 -25.60 11.74 0.43
C PRO A 52 -27.05 11.44 0.12
N ASP A 53 -27.65 10.57 0.91
CA ASP A 53 -29.05 10.13 0.78
C ASP A 53 -29.39 9.51 -0.58
N ALA A 54 -28.36 9.09 -1.34
CA ALA A 54 -28.52 8.61 -2.72
C ALA A 54 -29.21 9.64 -3.65
N ALA A 55 -29.08 10.93 -3.31
CA ALA A 55 -29.81 12.00 -4.02
C ALA A 55 -28.99 12.68 -5.11
N GLY A 56 -27.70 12.40 -5.20
CA GLY A 56 -26.86 12.97 -6.26
C GLY A 56 -25.38 12.70 -6.01
N VAL A 57 -24.67 12.31 -7.06
CA VAL A 57 -23.25 11.99 -7.01
C VAL A 57 -22.41 13.25 -7.18
N ALA A 58 -21.45 13.45 -6.29
CA ALA A 58 -20.43 14.49 -6.41
C ALA A 58 -19.04 13.83 -6.44
N VAL A 59 -18.21 14.22 -7.39
CA VAL A 59 -16.85 13.70 -7.55
C VAL A 59 -15.86 14.85 -7.36
N THR A 60 -14.87 14.64 -6.50
CA THR A 60 -13.80 15.61 -6.25
C THR A 60 -12.46 14.92 -6.56
N ASN A 61 -11.58 15.61 -7.26
CA ASN A 61 -10.25 15.09 -7.55
C ASN A 61 -9.35 15.09 -6.31
N GLY A 62 -8.48 14.11 -6.23
CA GLY A 62 -7.49 14.00 -5.18
C GLY A 62 -7.91 13.09 -4.02
N PRO A 63 -6.96 12.70 -3.17
CA PRO A 63 -7.24 11.84 -2.02
C PRO A 63 -7.97 12.61 -0.92
N TYR A 64 -8.83 11.90 -0.19
CA TYR A 64 -9.55 12.46 0.95
C TYR A 64 -8.62 12.80 2.11
N THR A 65 -7.75 11.87 2.44
CA THR A 65 -6.79 12.08 3.51
C THR A 65 -5.48 12.62 2.94
N VAL A 66 -5.04 13.76 3.47
CA VAL A 66 -3.77 14.38 3.08
C VAL A 66 -2.68 13.87 4.00
N SER A 67 -1.62 13.32 3.43
CA SER A 67 -0.45 12.85 4.15
C SER A 67 0.81 13.59 3.69
N LYS A 68 1.84 13.58 4.54
CA LYS A 68 3.12 14.23 4.23
C LYS A 68 3.79 13.57 3.02
N LEU A 69 3.69 12.24 2.92
CA LEU A 69 4.14 11.49 1.77
C LEU A 69 2.93 11.08 0.93
N PRO A 70 3.03 11.10 -0.40
CA PRO A 70 1.92 10.67 -1.25
C PRO A 70 1.72 9.16 -1.18
N VAL A 71 0.51 8.71 -1.49
CA VAL A 71 0.22 7.29 -1.68
C VAL A 71 0.95 6.83 -2.93
N ALA A 72 1.80 5.82 -2.79
CA ALA A 72 2.58 5.26 -3.88
C ALA A 72 1.96 3.98 -4.44
N GLY A 73 1.35 3.15 -3.60
CA GLY A 73 0.79 1.90 -4.07
C GLY A 73 -0.07 1.20 -3.04
N PHE A 74 -0.70 0.12 -3.50
CA PHE A 74 -1.57 -0.72 -2.69
C PHE A 74 -1.19 -2.18 -2.85
N ALA A 75 -1.51 -2.97 -1.82
CA ALA A 75 -1.43 -4.42 -1.94
C ALA A 75 -2.53 -5.08 -1.13
N ILE A 76 -2.90 -6.27 -1.58
CA ILE A 76 -3.71 -7.22 -0.80
C ILE A 76 -2.83 -8.45 -0.63
N ILE A 77 -2.53 -8.80 0.60
CA ILE A 77 -1.66 -9.93 0.92
C ILE A 77 -2.37 -10.93 1.82
N ASP A 78 -1.96 -12.18 1.73
CA ASP A 78 -2.34 -13.21 2.69
C ASP A 78 -1.24 -13.34 3.74
N ALA A 79 -1.63 -13.46 5.00
CA ALA A 79 -0.70 -13.69 6.10
C ALA A 79 -1.40 -14.46 7.22
N VAL A 80 -0.63 -15.17 8.02
CA VAL A 80 -1.17 -15.98 9.12
C VAL A 80 -1.84 -15.09 10.17
N ASP A 81 -1.20 -13.97 10.48
CA ASP A 81 -1.65 -13.00 11.46
C ASP A 81 -1.00 -11.63 11.16
N LEU A 82 -1.28 -10.65 12.01
CA LEU A 82 -0.73 -9.31 11.83
C LEU A 82 0.80 -9.29 11.93
N ALA A 83 1.39 -10.05 12.82
CA ALA A 83 2.85 -10.12 12.96
C ALA A 83 3.50 -10.65 11.68
N ASP A 84 2.90 -11.66 11.05
CA ASP A 84 3.36 -12.19 9.77
C ASP A 84 3.21 -11.15 8.65
N ALA A 85 2.09 -10.44 8.62
CA ALA A 85 1.87 -9.35 7.65
C ALA A 85 2.94 -8.26 7.79
N ILE A 86 3.22 -7.83 9.02
CA ILE A 86 4.26 -6.84 9.31
C ILE A 86 5.63 -7.33 8.81
N ALA A 87 5.98 -8.58 9.11
CA ALA A 87 7.25 -9.15 8.66
C ALA A 87 7.36 -9.13 7.13
N LYS A 88 6.28 -9.51 6.43
CA LYS A 88 6.24 -9.52 4.97
C LYS A 88 6.42 -8.15 4.36
N VAL A 89 5.77 -7.13 4.90
CA VAL A 89 5.81 -5.78 4.31
C VAL A 89 6.97 -4.92 4.84
N SER A 90 7.68 -5.37 5.85
CA SER A 90 8.84 -4.63 6.36
C SER A 90 9.97 -4.50 5.33
N ARG A 91 9.95 -5.32 4.29
CA ARG A 91 10.99 -5.38 3.27
C ARG A 91 10.54 -4.93 1.89
N VAL A 92 9.30 -4.43 1.75
CA VAL A 92 8.83 -3.91 0.46
C VAL A 92 9.34 -2.49 0.19
N PRO A 93 9.29 -2.02 -1.07
CA PRO A 93 9.90 -0.74 -1.45
C PRO A 93 9.53 0.45 -0.57
N CYS A 94 8.27 0.72 -0.33
CA CYS A 94 7.88 1.88 0.47
C CYS A 94 8.41 1.84 1.91
N ALA A 95 8.49 0.65 2.52
CA ALA A 95 9.05 0.51 3.86
C ALA A 95 10.56 0.77 3.87
N VAL A 96 11.26 0.32 2.84
CA VAL A 96 12.73 0.38 2.75
C VAL A 96 13.23 1.76 2.29
N THR A 97 12.46 2.45 1.45
CA THR A 97 12.89 3.70 0.82
C THR A 97 12.43 4.96 1.57
N HIS A 98 12.48 4.92 2.89
CA HIS A 98 12.13 6.04 3.77
C HIS A 98 10.67 6.47 3.70
N GLY A 99 9.81 5.55 3.26
CA GLY A 99 8.37 5.74 3.26
C GLY A 99 7.70 5.07 4.45
N VAL A 100 6.42 4.84 4.29
CA VAL A 100 5.59 4.18 5.30
C VAL A 100 4.68 3.17 4.60
N VAL A 101 4.47 2.02 5.23
CA VAL A 101 3.44 1.07 4.80
C VAL A 101 2.44 0.92 5.94
N GLU A 102 1.20 1.30 5.67
CA GLU A 102 0.10 1.01 6.58
C GLU A 102 -0.43 -0.39 6.31
N VAL A 103 -0.70 -1.13 7.35
CA VAL A 103 -1.24 -2.48 7.26
C VAL A 103 -2.62 -2.50 7.91
N TRP A 104 -3.63 -2.83 7.12
CA TRP A 104 -5.02 -2.86 7.56
C TRP A 104 -5.54 -4.29 7.51
N PRO A 105 -5.80 -4.92 8.66
CA PRO A 105 -6.49 -6.22 8.64
C PRO A 105 -7.85 -6.08 7.95
N LEU A 106 -8.12 -6.97 7.00
CA LEU A 106 -9.43 -7.02 6.37
C LEU A 106 -10.30 -7.97 7.18
N ILE A 107 -11.21 -7.39 7.93
CA ILE A 107 -12.18 -8.17 8.72
C ILE A 107 -13.41 -8.35 7.85
N GLU A 108 -13.68 -9.58 7.45
CA GLU A 108 -14.86 -9.85 6.63
C GLU A 108 -16.12 -9.61 7.46
N ALA A 109 -16.98 -8.73 6.94
CA ALA A 109 -18.29 -8.50 7.55
C ALA A 109 -19.22 -9.67 7.22
N VAL A 110 -20.03 -10.07 8.18
CA VAL A 110 -20.96 -11.19 8.04
C VAL A 110 -22.38 -10.68 7.89
#